data_a3542b6064935420b6a55ab741c77a49
#
_entry.id   a3542b6064935420b6a55ab741c77a49
#
_cell.length_a   1.000
_cell.length_b   1.000
_cell.length_c   1.000
_cell.angle_alpha   90.00
_cell.angle_beta   90.00
_cell.angle_gamma   90.00
#
_symmetry.space_group_name_H-M   'P 1'
#
loop_
_entity.id
_entity.type
_entity.pdbx_description
1 polymer ?
#
loop_
_entity_poly.entity_id
_entity_poly.type
_entity_poly.pdbx_seq_one_letter_code
_entity_poly.pdbx_strand_id
1 'polypeptide(L)'
;GNFNYTLKGSTVLVIIGFLILLLIESRFHMKAPARVAKRAALILLSIVLIYGYTGMIQSESFVRSFGLYDKLFTPTVMNKRDGNIVAFLMELEYMDVEKPSGYSPEETGSKYTQAGQDSAGLTAAVEDPESVKRPNIIVIMDEAFSDLAVRGDFTTNEDYMPFIHRLQQGAENTRTGYLNVSVLGGNTANTEFEFLTGNTIGFLPQGSVAYQQYVQKETPSLASYLKELDYHTVAIHPYYASGWDRDRVYPLLGFDEFLSQDDFTNPKRIRNYISDESSFAKIIELYENKKEGKPLFVFNVTMQNHSGYEEEFHNFTPDITVDGIDSKALSMYLSLVKQTDSALQGLIDYFSQADEDTMIVFFG
;
A
#
# COMPACT_ATOMS: atom_id res chain seq x y z
N GLY A 1 9.01 3.33 6.80
CA GLY A 1 10.34 3.55 7.40
C GLY A 1 10.33 4.86 8.14
N ASN A 2 10.66 4.87 9.44
CA ASN A 2 10.82 6.08 10.21
C ASN A 2 11.93 6.93 9.59
N PHE A 3 11.56 7.95 8.85
CA PHE A 3 12.50 8.97 8.41
C PHE A 3 12.91 9.78 9.64
N ASN A 4 14.11 9.49 10.14
CA ASN A 4 14.67 10.29 11.23
C ASN A 4 15.17 11.60 10.64
N TYR A 5 14.40 12.67 10.78
CA TYR A 5 14.71 14.03 10.34
C TYR A 5 15.71 14.75 11.26
N THR A 6 16.39 14.05 12.17
CA THR A 6 17.45 14.67 12.94
C THR A 6 18.58 15.13 12.02
N LEU A 7 18.89 16.42 12.04
CA LEU A 7 20.00 17.00 11.31
C LEU A 7 21.32 16.33 11.76
N LYS A 8 21.84 15.42 10.92
CA LYS A 8 23.14 14.83 11.16
C LYS A 8 24.22 15.89 11.00
N GLY A 9 25.32 15.79 11.74
CA GLY A 9 26.45 16.71 11.64
C GLY A 9 26.99 16.88 10.22
N SER A 10 26.95 15.81 9.40
CA SER A 10 27.27 15.86 7.97
C SER A 10 26.34 16.79 7.16
N THR A 11 25.04 16.77 7.46
CA THR A 11 24.05 17.65 6.80
C THR A 11 24.30 19.11 7.16
N VAL A 12 24.62 19.38 8.42
CA VAL A 12 24.99 20.74 8.87
C VAL A 12 26.23 21.23 8.15
N LEU A 13 27.26 20.39 7.98
CA LEU A 13 28.49 20.74 7.25
C LEU A 13 28.20 21.03 5.77
N VAL A 14 27.32 20.27 5.12
CA VAL A 14 26.91 20.55 3.73
C VAL A 14 26.17 21.88 3.63
N ILE A 15 25.26 22.19 4.55
CA ILE A 15 24.56 23.49 4.59
C ILE A 15 25.56 24.63 4.79
N ILE A 16 26.51 24.50 5.74
CA ILE A 16 27.55 25.49 5.97
C ILE A 16 28.38 25.67 4.72
N GLY A 17 28.83 24.58 4.08
CA GLY A 17 29.58 24.60 2.83
C GLY A 17 28.86 25.33 1.71
N PHE A 18 27.55 25.05 1.57
CA PHE A 18 26.70 25.75 0.60
C PHE A 18 26.57 27.25 0.90
N LEU A 19 26.39 27.63 2.16
CA LEU A 19 26.35 29.04 2.58
C LEU A 19 27.68 29.75 2.32
N ILE A 20 28.83 29.08 2.54
CA ILE A 20 30.13 29.60 2.22
C ILE A 20 30.29 29.80 0.72
N LEU A 21 29.86 28.84 -0.12
CA LEU A 21 29.87 28.97 -1.58
C LEU A 21 29.00 30.16 -2.04
N LEU A 22 27.82 30.36 -1.50
CA LEU A 22 26.96 31.51 -1.79
C LEU A 22 27.66 32.83 -1.39
N LEU A 23 28.35 32.86 -0.25
CA LEU A 23 29.14 34.05 0.17
C LEU A 23 30.31 34.33 -0.76
N ILE A 24 30.99 33.29 -1.23
CA ILE A 24 32.06 33.41 -2.21
C ILE A 24 31.51 33.92 -3.54
N GLU A 25 30.41 33.31 -4.03
CA GLU A 25 29.74 33.68 -5.27
C GLU A 25 29.24 35.14 -5.24
N SER A 26 28.74 35.61 -4.07
CA SER A 26 28.34 37.01 -3.88
C SER A 26 29.50 38.01 -4.04
N ARG A 27 30.75 37.54 -3.92
CA ARG A 27 31.96 38.38 -4.15
C ARG A 27 32.38 38.40 -5.60
N PHE A 28 31.98 37.45 -6.42
CA PHE A 28 32.21 37.48 -7.86
C PHE A 28 31.17 38.35 -8.56
N HIS A 29 31.44 39.64 -8.66
CA HIS A 29 30.57 40.58 -9.39
C HIS A 29 30.71 40.34 -10.91
N MET A 30 29.96 39.35 -11.44
CA MET A 30 29.75 39.32 -12.88
C MET A 30 28.94 40.55 -13.29
N LYS A 31 29.57 41.46 -14.04
CA LYS A 31 28.85 42.65 -14.56
C LYS A 31 27.68 42.17 -15.41
N ALA A 32 26.50 42.28 -14.87
CA ALA A 32 25.28 41.95 -15.63
C ALA A 32 25.26 42.83 -16.91
N PRO A 33 24.84 42.28 -18.09
CA PRO A 33 24.79 43.02 -19.34
C PRO A 33 24.01 44.32 -19.14
N ALA A 34 24.55 45.42 -19.58
CA ALA A 34 23.94 46.75 -19.36
C ALA A 34 22.59 46.95 -20.03
N ARG A 35 22.29 46.19 -21.10
CA ARG A 35 21.03 46.28 -21.85
C ARG A 35 19.98 45.36 -21.24
N VAL A 36 18.84 45.90 -20.82
CA VAL A 36 17.67 45.15 -20.25
C VAL A 36 17.26 44.00 -21.17
N ALA A 37 17.23 44.23 -22.48
CA ALA A 37 16.90 43.19 -23.47
C ALA A 37 17.83 41.96 -23.43
N LYS A 38 19.15 42.18 -23.19
CA LYS A 38 20.09 41.05 -23.06
C LYS A 38 19.88 40.27 -21.78
N ARG A 39 19.51 40.92 -20.65
CA ARG A 39 19.16 40.26 -19.41
C ARG A 39 17.89 39.43 -19.57
N ALA A 40 16.87 39.99 -20.16
CA ALA A 40 15.64 39.27 -20.43
C ALA A 40 15.86 38.05 -21.36
N ALA A 41 16.68 38.20 -22.39
CA ALA A 41 17.02 37.10 -23.31
C ALA A 41 17.78 35.96 -22.56
N LEU A 42 18.73 36.30 -21.68
CA LEU A 42 19.45 35.30 -20.88
C LEU A 42 18.53 34.59 -19.88
N ILE A 43 17.63 35.29 -19.22
CA ILE A 43 16.64 34.69 -18.32
C ILE A 43 15.73 33.74 -19.10
N LEU A 44 15.20 34.19 -20.27
CA LEU A 44 14.37 33.34 -21.11
C LEU A 44 15.11 32.09 -21.59
N LEU A 45 16.35 32.25 -22.04
CA LEU A 45 17.19 31.13 -22.43
C LEU A 45 17.40 30.15 -21.27
N SER A 46 17.68 30.64 -20.04
CA SER A 46 17.83 29.80 -18.84
C SER A 46 16.55 29.03 -18.54
N ILE A 47 15.40 29.67 -18.63
CA ILE A 47 14.08 29.01 -18.42
C ILE A 47 13.88 27.91 -19.46
N VAL A 48 14.15 28.18 -20.75
CA VAL A 48 14.03 27.18 -21.81
C VAL A 48 14.97 26.00 -21.60
N LEU A 49 16.21 26.26 -21.18
CA LEU A 49 17.20 25.22 -20.91
C LEU A 49 16.79 24.36 -19.70
N ILE A 50 16.31 24.99 -18.62
CA ILE A 50 15.83 24.27 -17.43
C ILE A 50 14.63 23.39 -17.82
N TYR A 51 13.65 23.95 -18.53
CA TYR A 51 12.47 23.21 -18.96
C TYR A 51 12.83 22.02 -19.87
N GLY A 52 13.70 22.28 -20.87
CA GLY A 52 14.21 21.24 -21.77
C GLY A 52 15.00 20.14 -21.05
N TYR A 53 15.83 20.52 -20.08
CA TYR A 53 16.58 19.57 -19.26
C TYR A 53 15.67 18.72 -18.36
N THR A 54 14.66 19.34 -17.74
CA THR A 54 13.66 18.63 -16.93
C THR A 54 12.90 17.62 -17.77
N GLY A 55 12.36 18.05 -18.93
CA GLY A 55 11.63 17.14 -19.83
C GLY A 55 12.50 16.00 -20.39
N MET A 56 13.81 16.25 -20.58
CA MET A 56 14.75 15.21 -20.97
C MET A 56 14.94 14.16 -19.85
N ILE A 57 15.11 14.60 -18.62
CA ILE A 57 15.32 13.71 -17.45
C ILE A 57 14.05 12.88 -17.16
N GLN A 58 12.87 13.46 -17.35
CA GLN A 58 11.59 12.77 -17.18
C GLN A 58 11.24 11.83 -18.33
N SER A 59 11.96 11.90 -19.45
CA SER A 59 11.73 11.01 -20.58
C SER A 59 12.08 9.57 -20.27
N GLU A 60 11.13 8.65 -20.44
CA GLU A 60 11.32 7.20 -20.23
C GLU A 60 12.52 6.66 -21.04
N SER A 61 12.71 7.13 -22.27
CA SER A 61 13.84 6.76 -23.10
C SER A 61 15.17 7.18 -22.50
N PHE A 62 15.24 8.36 -21.89
CA PHE A 62 16.43 8.86 -21.23
C PHE A 62 16.72 8.06 -19.94
N VAL A 63 15.69 7.89 -19.10
CA VAL A 63 15.78 7.12 -17.86
C VAL A 63 16.31 5.71 -18.13
N ARG A 64 15.78 5.02 -19.13
CA ARG A 64 16.24 3.68 -19.53
C ARG A 64 17.66 3.69 -20.10
N SER A 65 18.00 4.64 -20.98
CA SER A 65 19.30 4.70 -21.66
C SER A 65 20.43 4.96 -20.71
N PHE A 66 20.21 5.75 -19.67
CA PHE A 66 21.21 6.10 -18.66
C PHE A 66 21.11 5.24 -17.40
N GLY A 67 20.15 4.31 -17.33
CA GLY A 67 19.94 3.41 -16.18
C GLY A 67 19.64 4.16 -14.90
N LEU A 68 18.90 5.28 -14.99
CA LEU A 68 18.46 6.02 -13.83
C LEU A 68 17.50 5.19 -13.01
N TYR A 69 17.50 5.42 -11.72
CA TYR A 69 16.65 4.71 -10.78
C TYR A 69 15.29 5.44 -10.64
N ASP A 70 14.23 4.81 -11.08
CA ASP A 70 12.88 5.38 -11.21
C ASP A 70 11.88 4.95 -10.13
N LYS A 71 12.34 4.24 -9.08
CA LYS A 71 11.44 3.77 -8.02
C LYS A 71 11.33 4.78 -6.88
N LEU A 72 10.30 5.59 -6.95
CA LEU A 72 10.06 6.71 -6.02
C LEU A 72 9.82 6.31 -4.57
N PHE A 73 9.27 5.13 -4.31
CA PHE A 73 9.05 4.69 -2.93
C PHE A 73 10.37 4.49 -2.14
N THR A 74 11.51 4.59 -2.82
CA THR A 74 12.83 4.56 -2.19
C THR A 74 13.64 5.82 -2.51
N PRO A 75 13.18 7.02 -2.12
CA PRO A 75 13.83 8.30 -2.47
C PRO A 75 15.29 8.36 -2.01
N THR A 76 15.62 7.71 -0.90
CA THR A 76 17.00 7.63 -0.41
C THR A 76 17.92 6.88 -1.38
N VAL A 77 17.43 5.80 -2.01
CA VAL A 77 18.18 5.04 -3.01
C VAL A 77 18.30 5.86 -4.29
N MET A 78 17.23 6.50 -4.71
CA MET A 78 17.17 7.37 -5.89
C MET A 78 18.21 8.52 -5.75
N ASN A 79 18.15 9.27 -4.65
CA ASN A 79 19.10 10.33 -4.36
C ASN A 79 20.56 9.84 -4.32
N LYS A 80 20.80 8.62 -3.83
CA LYS A 80 22.15 8.06 -3.72
C LYS A 80 22.69 7.61 -5.08
N ARG A 81 21.83 7.11 -5.98
CA ARG A 81 22.22 6.61 -7.30
C ARG A 81 22.30 7.71 -8.35
N ASP A 82 21.31 8.56 -8.42
CA ASP A 82 21.12 9.52 -9.50
C ASP A 82 21.55 10.94 -9.11
N GLY A 83 21.71 11.17 -7.81
CA GLY A 83 22.04 12.47 -7.23
C GLY A 83 20.80 13.35 -7.01
N ASN A 84 20.90 14.25 -6.02
CA ASN A 84 19.76 15.01 -5.51
C ASN A 84 19.04 15.87 -6.57
N ILE A 85 19.77 16.43 -7.53
CA ILE A 85 19.18 17.30 -8.56
C ILE A 85 18.36 16.47 -9.55
N VAL A 86 18.90 15.36 -10.03
CA VAL A 86 18.20 14.47 -10.97
C VAL A 86 17.01 13.85 -10.30
N ALA A 87 17.17 13.31 -9.08
CA ALA A 87 16.07 12.75 -8.29
C ALA A 87 14.94 13.78 -8.07
N PHE A 88 15.28 15.01 -7.67
CA PHE A 88 14.31 16.08 -7.48
C PHE A 88 13.54 16.41 -8.79
N LEU A 89 14.25 16.50 -9.92
CA LEU A 89 13.59 16.78 -11.21
C LEU A 89 12.71 15.63 -11.69
N MET A 90 13.07 14.39 -11.39
CA MET A 90 12.22 13.24 -11.65
C MET A 90 10.99 13.25 -10.73
N GLU A 91 11.15 13.61 -9.46
CA GLU A 91 10.04 13.73 -8.51
C GLU A 91 9.03 14.82 -8.88
N LEU A 92 9.42 15.87 -9.60
CA LEU A 92 8.49 16.91 -10.04
C LEU A 92 7.37 16.38 -10.99
N GLU A 93 7.63 15.29 -11.71
CA GLU A 93 6.63 14.64 -12.56
C GLU A 93 5.40 14.15 -11.77
N TYR A 94 5.60 13.81 -10.52
CA TYR A 94 4.54 13.27 -9.64
C TYR A 94 3.66 14.35 -9.00
N MET A 95 4.00 15.62 -9.19
CA MET A 95 3.19 16.74 -8.68
C MET A 95 1.97 17.01 -9.56
N ASP A 96 1.96 16.51 -10.81
CA ASP A 96 0.86 16.73 -11.75
C ASP A 96 0.35 15.38 -12.29
N VAL A 97 -0.95 15.17 -12.17
CA VAL A 97 -1.63 14.00 -12.74
C VAL A 97 -2.28 14.43 -14.03
N GLU A 98 -1.81 13.89 -15.15
CA GLU A 98 -2.40 14.20 -16.45
C GLU A 98 -3.87 13.78 -16.49
N LYS A 99 -4.72 14.71 -16.92
CA LYS A 99 -6.12 14.40 -17.15
C LYS A 99 -6.24 13.49 -18.37
N PRO A 100 -6.97 12.35 -18.25
CA PRO A 100 -7.24 11.52 -19.42
C PRO A 100 -7.86 12.34 -20.57
N SER A 101 -7.52 12.00 -21.80
CA SER A 101 -8.12 12.64 -22.97
C SER A 101 -9.64 12.44 -22.95
N GLY A 102 -10.40 13.53 -23.10
CA GLY A 102 -11.86 13.51 -23.03
C GLY A 102 -12.43 13.56 -21.62
N TYR A 103 -11.62 13.78 -20.57
CA TYR A 103 -12.12 13.95 -19.21
C TYR A 103 -12.99 15.22 -19.12
N SER A 104 -14.25 15.02 -18.69
CA SER A 104 -15.13 16.11 -18.24
C SER A 104 -15.81 15.69 -16.93
N PRO A 105 -15.93 16.62 -15.97
CA PRO A 105 -16.64 16.34 -14.71
C PRO A 105 -18.09 15.91 -14.94
N GLU A 106 -18.76 16.51 -15.93
CA GLU A 106 -20.15 16.24 -16.30
C GLU A 106 -20.30 14.82 -16.88
N GLU A 107 -19.41 14.43 -17.79
CA GLU A 107 -19.44 13.08 -18.38
C GLU A 107 -19.12 12.01 -17.32
N THR A 108 -18.16 12.29 -16.46
CA THR A 108 -17.83 11.41 -15.33
C THR A 108 -19.02 11.27 -14.39
N GLY A 109 -19.67 12.36 -14.02
CA GLY A 109 -20.88 12.36 -13.19
C GLY A 109 -22.02 11.56 -13.82
N SER A 110 -22.25 11.68 -15.14
CA SER A 110 -23.28 10.90 -15.84
C SER A 110 -22.96 9.40 -15.85
N LYS A 111 -21.72 9.02 -16.07
CA LYS A 111 -21.28 7.60 -16.00
C LYS A 111 -21.43 7.02 -14.58
N TYR A 112 -21.14 7.81 -13.54
CA TYR A 112 -21.39 7.42 -12.15
C TYR A 112 -22.88 7.19 -11.88
N THR A 113 -23.74 8.09 -12.34
CA THR A 113 -25.19 7.96 -12.20
C THR A 113 -25.72 6.73 -12.96
N GLN A 114 -25.23 6.48 -14.15
CA GLN A 114 -25.60 5.32 -14.95
C GLN A 114 -25.13 4.01 -14.29
N ALA A 115 -23.88 3.95 -13.81
CA ALA A 115 -23.37 2.79 -13.08
C ALA A 115 -24.17 2.54 -11.79
N GLY A 116 -24.59 3.59 -11.09
CA GLY A 116 -25.49 3.48 -9.93
C GLY A 116 -26.87 2.93 -10.29
N GLN A 117 -27.44 3.30 -11.44
CA GLN A 117 -28.70 2.76 -11.93
C GLN A 117 -28.58 1.30 -12.38
N ASP A 118 -27.48 0.94 -13.04
CA ASP A 118 -27.18 -0.45 -13.43
C ASP A 118 -26.99 -1.35 -12.19
N SER A 119 -26.38 -0.82 -11.13
CA SER A 119 -26.22 -1.50 -9.84
C SER A 119 -27.53 -1.61 -9.08
N ALA A 120 -28.42 -0.63 -9.18
CA ALA A 120 -29.76 -0.68 -8.57
C ALA A 120 -30.61 -1.82 -9.13
N GLY A 121 -30.35 -2.24 -10.38
CA GLY A 121 -30.98 -3.44 -10.95
C GLY A 121 -30.54 -4.75 -10.26
N LEU A 122 -29.35 -4.79 -9.66
CA LEU A 122 -28.87 -5.92 -8.86
C LEU A 122 -29.41 -5.89 -7.42
N THR A 123 -29.73 -4.72 -6.90
CA THR A 123 -30.31 -4.54 -5.55
C THR A 123 -31.84 -4.61 -5.52
N ALA A 124 -32.51 -4.52 -6.68
CA ALA A 124 -33.96 -4.59 -6.79
C ALA A 124 -34.60 -5.94 -6.38
N ALA A 125 -33.79 -6.94 -5.99
CA ALA A 125 -34.26 -8.21 -5.45
C ALA A 125 -34.50 -8.19 -3.93
N VAL A 126 -34.21 -7.08 -3.24
CA VAL A 126 -34.41 -6.95 -1.79
C VAL A 126 -35.74 -6.20 -1.58
N GLU A 127 -36.80 -6.93 -1.21
CA GLU A 127 -38.14 -6.37 -1.03
C GLU A 127 -38.26 -5.37 0.14
N ASP A 128 -37.33 -5.42 1.11
CA ASP A 128 -37.24 -4.48 2.22
C ASP A 128 -35.76 -4.31 2.69
N PRO A 129 -35.08 -3.21 2.32
CA PRO A 129 -33.72 -2.96 2.74
C PRO A 129 -33.50 -2.86 4.26
N GLU A 130 -34.55 -2.51 5.02
CA GLU A 130 -34.49 -2.45 6.48
C GLU A 130 -34.57 -3.83 7.14
N SER A 131 -35.09 -4.83 6.44
CA SER A 131 -35.20 -6.21 6.94
C SER A 131 -33.90 -7.03 6.76
N VAL A 132 -32.94 -6.54 5.96
CA VAL A 132 -31.70 -7.26 5.71
C VAL A 132 -30.75 -7.07 6.89
N LYS A 133 -30.52 -8.16 7.62
CA LYS A 133 -29.48 -8.20 8.64
C LYS A 133 -28.11 -8.02 7.97
N ARG A 134 -27.42 -6.93 8.32
CA ARG A 134 -26.10 -6.62 7.74
C ARG A 134 -25.04 -7.52 8.38
N PRO A 135 -24.26 -8.28 7.60
CA PRO A 135 -23.19 -9.11 8.14
C PRO A 135 -22.03 -8.25 8.64
N ASN A 136 -21.22 -8.78 9.52
CA ASN A 136 -19.89 -8.23 9.74
C ASN A 136 -19.03 -8.47 8.49
N ILE A 137 -18.14 -7.56 8.17
CA ILE A 137 -17.25 -7.64 7.00
C ILE A 137 -15.81 -7.55 7.49
N ILE A 138 -15.06 -8.62 7.29
CA ILE A 138 -13.64 -8.71 7.65
C ILE A 138 -12.85 -8.87 6.37
N VAL A 139 -11.99 -7.92 6.09
CA VAL A 139 -11.09 -7.93 4.93
C VAL A 139 -9.67 -8.05 5.42
N ILE A 140 -8.97 -9.06 4.97
CA ILE A 140 -7.58 -9.34 5.30
C ILE A 140 -6.76 -9.25 4.02
N MET A 141 -5.91 -8.24 3.95
CA MET A 141 -4.83 -8.16 2.98
C MET A 141 -3.58 -8.73 3.62
N ASP A 142 -3.20 -9.94 3.22
CA ASP A 142 -2.05 -10.62 3.80
C ASP A 142 -0.77 -10.20 3.07
N GLU A 143 0.03 -9.40 3.74
CA GLU A 143 1.27 -8.82 3.20
C GLU A 143 2.22 -9.90 2.69
N ALA A 144 2.60 -9.80 1.43
CA ALA A 144 3.51 -10.72 0.74
C ALA A 144 3.02 -12.18 0.64
N PHE A 145 1.73 -12.46 0.93
CA PHE A 145 1.16 -13.79 0.74
C PHE A 145 0.98 -14.13 -0.74
N SER A 146 1.36 -15.33 -1.14
CA SER A 146 1.10 -15.88 -2.46
C SER A 146 1.24 -17.39 -2.45
N ASP A 147 0.35 -18.08 -3.16
CA ASP A 147 0.60 -19.47 -3.53
C ASP A 147 1.65 -19.53 -4.65
N LEU A 148 2.84 -20.01 -4.31
CA LEU A 148 3.94 -20.10 -5.29
C LEU A 148 3.69 -21.15 -6.38
N ALA A 149 2.74 -22.06 -6.22
CA ALA A 149 2.36 -23.03 -7.25
C ALA A 149 1.87 -22.33 -8.54
N VAL A 150 1.40 -21.07 -8.47
CA VAL A 150 1.07 -20.26 -9.66
C VAL A 150 2.28 -19.98 -10.56
N ARG A 151 3.50 -20.16 -10.06
CA ARG A 151 4.75 -19.96 -10.83
C ARG A 151 5.29 -21.21 -11.46
N GLY A 152 4.75 -22.36 -11.13
CA GLY A 152 5.13 -23.68 -11.65
C GLY A 152 5.05 -24.75 -10.58
N ASP A 153 5.01 -25.99 -10.99
CA ASP A 153 4.90 -27.14 -10.10
C ASP A 153 6.21 -27.37 -9.33
N PHE A 154 6.09 -27.63 -8.04
CA PHE A 154 7.16 -28.05 -7.16
C PHE A 154 6.60 -28.97 -6.07
N THR A 155 7.46 -29.77 -5.46
CA THR A 155 7.09 -30.70 -4.39
C THR A 155 7.71 -30.25 -3.08
N THR A 156 6.94 -30.29 -2.02
CA THR A 156 7.37 -29.97 -0.66
C THR A 156 7.26 -31.19 0.23
N ASN A 157 7.98 -31.21 1.37
CA ASN A 157 7.90 -32.30 2.35
C ASN A 157 6.49 -32.48 2.94
N GLU A 158 5.67 -31.43 2.98
CA GLU A 158 4.25 -31.45 3.34
C GLU A 158 3.55 -30.28 2.67
N ASP A 159 2.21 -30.30 2.61
CA ASP A 159 1.42 -29.18 2.07
C ASP A 159 1.62 -27.92 2.97
N TYR A 160 2.04 -26.82 2.35
CA TYR A 160 2.34 -25.57 3.04
C TYR A 160 1.12 -24.67 3.26
N MET A 161 -0.04 -24.99 2.72
CA MET A 161 -1.31 -24.29 2.98
C MET A 161 -2.54 -25.20 2.81
N PRO A 162 -2.62 -26.28 3.59
CA PRO A 162 -3.62 -27.32 3.41
C PRO A 162 -5.06 -26.82 3.62
N PHE A 163 -5.27 -25.80 4.44
CA PHE A 163 -6.60 -25.23 4.65
C PHE A 163 -7.06 -24.44 3.41
N ILE A 164 -6.24 -23.55 2.87
CA ILE A 164 -6.56 -22.77 1.68
C ILE A 164 -6.72 -23.68 0.47
N HIS A 165 -5.86 -24.67 0.27
CA HIS A 165 -6.00 -25.65 -0.81
C HIS A 165 -7.35 -26.41 -0.71
N ARG A 166 -7.80 -26.73 0.50
CA ARG A 166 -9.12 -27.34 0.70
C ARG A 166 -10.27 -26.38 0.35
N LEU A 167 -10.16 -25.08 0.69
CA LEU A 167 -11.13 -24.06 0.28
C LEU A 167 -11.20 -23.94 -1.25
N GLN A 168 -10.07 -23.99 -1.93
CA GLN A 168 -9.98 -23.92 -3.39
C GLN A 168 -10.61 -25.10 -4.10
N GLN A 169 -10.77 -26.24 -3.42
CA GLN A 169 -11.45 -27.45 -3.96
C GLN A 169 -12.98 -27.34 -3.94
N GLY A 170 -13.54 -26.18 -3.61
CA GLY A 170 -14.97 -25.93 -3.65
C GLY A 170 -15.67 -26.15 -2.32
N ALA A 171 -15.10 -25.66 -1.24
CA ALA A 171 -15.74 -25.67 0.06
C ALA A 171 -17.05 -24.86 0.03
N GLU A 172 -18.03 -25.29 0.85
CA GLU A 172 -19.33 -24.64 0.97
C GLU A 172 -19.16 -23.18 1.41
N ASN A 173 -20.02 -22.30 0.90
CA ASN A 173 -20.01 -20.86 1.19
C ASN A 173 -18.67 -20.15 0.88
N THR A 174 -17.84 -20.74 0.02
CA THR A 174 -16.53 -20.23 -0.34
C THR A 174 -16.47 -19.87 -1.83
N ARG A 175 -15.79 -18.76 -2.13
CA ARG A 175 -15.41 -18.36 -3.48
C ARG A 175 -13.91 -18.11 -3.52
N THR A 176 -13.23 -18.69 -4.48
CA THR A 176 -11.80 -18.54 -4.67
C THR A 176 -11.50 -18.06 -6.10
N GLY A 177 -10.37 -17.39 -6.26
CA GLY A 177 -9.96 -16.85 -7.56
C GLY A 177 -8.63 -16.11 -7.46
N TYR A 178 -8.21 -15.52 -8.56
CA TYR A 178 -7.01 -14.70 -8.63
C TYR A 178 -7.37 -13.23 -8.60
N LEU A 179 -6.71 -12.49 -7.71
CA LEU A 179 -6.78 -11.03 -7.68
C LEU A 179 -5.69 -10.46 -8.57
N ASN A 180 -6.09 -9.68 -9.59
CA ASN A 180 -5.14 -8.93 -10.39
C ASN A 180 -4.86 -7.59 -9.73
N VAL A 181 -3.60 -7.33 -9.41
CA VAL A 181 -3.15 -6.08 -8.80
C VAL A 181 -2.32 -5.27 -9.79
N SER A 182 -2.40 -3.95 -9.72
CA SER A 182 -1.65 -3.03 -10.59
C SER A 182 -0.20 -2.85 -10.15
N VAL A 183 0.19 -3.43 -9.03
CA VAL A 183 1.50 -3.24 -8.39
C VAL A 183 2.37 -4.47 -8.59
N LEU A 184 3.60 -4.26 -9.02
CA LEU A 184 4.58 -5.33 -9.14
C LEU A 184 5.61 -5.22 -8.00
N GLY A 185 5.45 -6.03 -6.98
CA GLY A 185 6.35 -6.17 -5.85
C GLY A 185 6.44 -4.93 -4.95
N GLY A 186 6.10 -5.05 -3.67
CA GLY A 186 6.06 -3.94 -2.72
C GLY A 186 4.89 -2.97 -2.96
N ASN A 187 5.00 -1.74 -2.45
CA ASN A 187 3.97 -0.70 -2.59
C ASN A 187 2.57 -1.13 -2.12
N THR A 188 2.50 -1.84 -1.03
CA THR A 188 1.28 -2.39 -0.40
C THR A 188 0.16 -1.34 -0.32
N ALA A 189 0.50 -0.11 0.04
CA ALA A 189 -0.43 1.02 0.12
C ALA A 189 -1.18 1.32 -1.20
N ASN A 190 -0.63 0.98 -2.35
CA ASN A 190 -1.31 1.16 -3.63
C ASN A 190 -2.40 0.11 -3.83
N THR A 191 -2.15 -1.15 -3.45
CA THR A 191 -3.18 -2.19 -3.47
C THR A 191 -4.29 -1.89 -2.46
N GLU A 192 -3.93 -1.40 -1.26
CA GLU A 192 -4.90 -0.91 -0.28
C GLU A 192 -5.77 0.21 -0.86
N PHE A 193 -5.13 1.20 -1.51
CA PHE A 193 -5.83 2.31 -2.14
C PHE A 193 -6.82 1.84 -3.21
N GLU A 194 -6.40 0.95 -4.11
CA GLU A 194 -7.27 0.41 -5.16
C GLU A 194 -8.45 -0.38 -4.56
N PHE A 195 -8.19 -1.22 -3.56
CA PHE A 195 -9.24 -2.00 -2.90
C PHE A 195 -10.24 -1.11 -2.16
N LEU A 196 -9.76 -0.17 -1.36
CA LEU A 196 -10.61 0.66 -0.52
C LEU A 196 -11.39 1.72 -1.30
N THR A 197 -10.80 2.29 -2.35
CA THR A 197 -11.42 3.40 -3.08
C THR A 197 -12.08 3.00 -4.40
N GLY A 198 -11.75 1.82 -4.94
CA GLY A 198 -12.14 1.42 -6.29
C GLY A 198 -11.46 2.22 -7.41
N ASN A 199 -10.53 3.12 -7.07
CA ASN A 199 -9.76 3.86 -8.04
C ASN A 199 -8.50 3.07 -8.43
N THR A 200 -8.06 3.18 -9.69
CA THR A 200 -6.81 2.57 -10.12
C THR A 200 -5.63 3.52 -10.03
N ILE A 201 -4.45 3.00 -9.68
CA ILE A 201 -3.18 3.73 -9.79
C ILE A 201 -2.67 3.79 -11.23
N GLY A 202 -3.29 3.11 -12.18
CA GLY A 202 -2.85 3.01 -13.58
C GLY A 202 -2.78 4.35 -14.33
N PHE A 203 -3.42 5.40 -13.79
CA PHE A 203 -3.35 6.77 -14.33
C PHE A 203 -2.40 7.68 -13.52
N LEU A 204 -1.79 7.17 -12.48
CA LEU A 204 -0.78 7.91 -11.72
C LEU A 204 0.60 7.71 -12.36
N PRO A 205 1.51 8.69 -12.24
CA PRO A 205 2.89 8.52 -12.69
C PRO A 205 3.54 7.26 -12.12
N GLN A 206 4.39 6.62 -12.91
CA GLN A 206 5.03 5.37 -12.52
C GLN A 206 5.81 5.52 -11.21
N GLY A 207 5.61 4.59 -10.28
CA GLY A 207 6.27 4.60 -8.97
C GLY A 207 5.57 5.49 -7.92
N SER A 208 4.45 6.11 -8.26
CA SER A 208 3.62 6.84 -7.29
C SER A 208 3.18 5.97 -6.12
N VAL A 209 3.05 6.58 -4.96
CA VAL A 209 2.41 6.00 -3.78
C VAL A 209 1.19 6.86 -3.45
N ALA A 210 0.00 6.32 -3.74
CA ALA A 210 -1.25 7.08 -3.66
C ALA A 210 -1.46 7.70 -2.27
N TYR A 211 -1.19 6.96 -1.21
CA TYR A 211 -1.31 7.42 0.16
C TYR A 211 -0.44 8.64 0.48
N GLN A 212 0.80 8.63 0.02
CA GLN A 212 1.76 9.69 0.34
C GLN A 212 1.57 10.95 -0.49
N GLN A 213 1.14 10.79 -1.75
CA GLN A 213 1.15 11.87 -2.72
C GLN A 213 -0.25 12.43 -3.04
N TYR A 214 -1.28 11.59 -3.08
CA TYR A 214 -2.58 12.00 -3.63
C TYR A 214 -3.74 11.99 -2.63
N VAL A 215 -3.69 11.16 -1.59
CA VAL A 215 -4.70 11.21 -0.52
C VAL A 215 -4.36 12.32 0.46
N GLN A 216 -4.78 13.54 0.13
CA GLN A 216 -4.50 14.76 0.91
C GLN A 216 -5.76 15.35 1.59
N LYS A 217 -6.92 14.80 1.34
CA LYS A 217 -8.24 15.20 1.86
C LYS A 217 -9.14 13.99 1.99
N GLU A 218 -10.28 14.17 2.62
CA GLU A 218 -11.33 13.15 2.67
C GLU A 218 -11.59 12.60 1.26
N THR A 219 -11.50 11.28 1.15
CA THR A 219 -11.60 10.55 -0.10
C THR A 219 -12.62 9.43 0.07
N PRO A 220 -13.66 9.37 -0.76
CA PRO A 220 -14.66 8.31 -0.69
C PRO A 220 -14.00 6.93 -0.78
N SER A 221 -14.42 6.04 0.09
CA SER A 221 -13.89 4.69 0.19
C SER A 221 -14.94 3.70 0.66
N LEU A 222 -14.60 2.41 0.63
CA LEU A 222 -15.44 1.37 1.22
C LEU A 222 -15.71 1.63 2.71
N ALA A 223 -14.71 2.13 3.45
CA ALA A 223 -14.89 2.45 4.86
C ALA A 223 -15.89 3.60 5.07
N SER A 224 -15.76 4.71 4.33
CA SER A 224 -16.71 5.82 4.43
C SER A 224 -18.13 5.40 4.01
N TYR A 225 -18.26 4.59 2.97
CA TYR A 225 -19.55 4.06 2.53
C TYR A 225 -20.21 3.15 3.58
N LEU A 226 -19.44 2.22 4.16
CA LEU A 226 -19.99 1.33 5.19
C LEU A 226 -20.32 2.08 6.49
N LYS A 227 -19.56 3.13 6.80
CA LYS A 227 -19.87 4.04 7.92
C LYS A 227 -21.21 4.74 7.75
N GLU A 228 -21.57 5.18 6.52
CA GLU A 228 -22.91 5.71 6.22
C GLU A 228 -24.02 4.66 6.41
N LEU A 229 -23.68 3.37 6.32
CA LEU A 229 -24.56 2.25 6.60
C LEU A 229 -24.51 1.80 8.06
N ASP A 230 -24.01 2.64 8.97
CA ASP A 230 -23.90 2.41 10.43
C ASP A 230 -22.95 1.27 10.84
N TYR A 231 -21.96 0.92 10.00
CA TYR A 231 -20.87 0.05 10.44
C TYR A 231 -19.91 0.78 11.38
N HIS A 232 -19.35 0.06 12.34
CA HIS A 232 -18.13 0.49 13.02
C HIS A 232 -16.93 0.07 12.16
N THR A 233 -16.10 1.02 11.73
CA THR A 233 -15.06 0.81 10.73
C THR A 233 -13.69 0.90 11.36
N VAL A 234 -12.92 -0.20 11.33
CA VAL A 234 -11.61 -0.32 11.99
C VAL A 234 -10.57 -0.78 10.98
N ALA A 235 -9.46 -0.05 10.87
CA ALA A 235 -8.27 -0.51 10.17
C ALA A 235 -7.28 -1.11 11.16
N ILE A 236 -6.57 -2.18 10.78
CA ILE A 236 -5.52 -2.82 11.59
C ILE A 236 -4.28 -2.97 10.74
N HIS A 237 -3.12 -2.53 11.27
CA HIS A 237 -1.81 -2.86 10.72
C HIS A 237 -0.83 -3.13 11.85
N PRO A 238 -0.47 -4.41 12.13
CA PRO A 238 0.36 -4.80 13.26
C PRO A 238 1.84 -4.40 13.09
N TYR A 239 2.06 -3.15 12.68
CA TYR A 239 3.37 -2.54 12.49
C TYR A 239 3.32 -1.02 12.80
N TYR A 240 4.34 -0.25 12.40
CA TYR A 240 4.38 1.19 12.65
C TYR A 240 3.22 1.93 11.97
N ALA A 241 2.50 2.73 12.74
CA ALA A 241 1.37 3.54 12.25
C ALA A 241 1.76 4.48 11.10
N SER A 242 2.97 5.05 11.17
CA SER A 242 3.51 5.94 10.14
C SER A 242 3.95 5.25 8.84
N GLY A 243 3.88 3.90 8.79
CA GLY A 243 4.19 3.15 7.56
C GLY A 243 3.22 3.54 6.44
N TRP A 244 3.72 4.04 5.31
CA TRP A 244 2.90 4.55 4.19
C TRP A 244 1.97 5.72 4.58
N ASP A 245 2.23 6.45 5.68
CA ASP A 245 1.35 7.52 6.24
C ASP A 245 -0.05 7.02 6.63
N ARG A 246 -0.21 5.76 7.01
CA ARG A 246 -1.54 5.20 7.33
C ARG A 246 -2.24 5.92 8.46
N ASP A 247 -1.50 6.40 9.46
CA ASP A 247 -2.02 7.21 10.58
C ASP A 247 -2.73 8.48 10.12
N ARG A 248 -2.29 9.07 9.00
CA ARG A 248 -2.92 10.23 8.37
C ARG A 248 -4.00 9.83 7.37
N VAL A 249 -3.78 8.75 6.62
CA VAL A 249 -4.60 8.38 5.46
C VAL A 249 -5.88 7.65 5.85
N TYR A 250 -5.84 6.70 6.78
CA TYR A 250 -7.03 5.94 7.13
C TYR A 250 -8.17 6.81 7.68
N PRO A 251 -7.96 7.84 8.53
CA PRO A 251 -8.99 8.80 8.86
C PRO A 251 -9.60 9.52 7.64
N LEU A 252 -8.76 9.87 6.65
CA LEU A 252 -9.22 10.51 5.41
C LEU A 252 -10.03 9.56 4.51
N LEU A 253 -9.83 8.26 4.65
CA LEU A 253 -10.64 7.23 3.99
C LEU A 253 -11.92 6.87 4.78
N GLY A 254 -12.13 7.47 5.95
CA GLY A 254 -13.37 7.35 6.71
C GLY A 254 -13.39 6.28 7.79
N PHE A 255 -12.26 5.62 8.10
CA PHE A 255 -12.18 4.72 9.24
C PHE A 255 -12.44 5.46 10.56
N ASP A 256 -13.20 4.83 11.47
CA ASP A 256 -13.42 5.33 12.83
C ASP A 256 -12.19 5.14 13.70
N GLU A 257 -11.48 4.04 13.53
CA GLU A 257 -10.29 3.66 14.31
C GLU A 257 -9.19 3.09 13.43
N PHE A 258 -7.94 3.32 13.84
CA PHE A 258 -6.77 2.66 13.27
C PHE A 258 -5.92 2.08 14.38
N LEU A 259 -5.75 0.77 14.39
CA LEU A 259 -4.95 0.01 15.34
C LEU A 259 -3.60 -0.37 14.72
N SER A 260 -2.52 0.09 15.34
CA SER A 260 -1.13 -0.21 14.97
C SER A 260 -0.52 -1.25 15.90
N GLN A 261 0.77 -1.56 15.74
CA GLN A 261 1.45 -2.47 16.65
C GLN A 261 1.39 -2.07 18.13
N ASP A 262 1.20 -0.78 18.42
CA ASP A 262 1.19 -0.27 19.80
C ASP A 262 -0.13 -0.59 20.53
N ASP A 263 -1.15 -1.02 19.78
CA ASP A 263 -2.48 -1.40 20.28
C ASP A 263 -2.60 -2.90 20.60
N PHE A 264 -1.48 -3.64 20.46
CA PHE A 264 -1.43 -5.07 20.78
C PHE A 264 -0.75 -5.33 22.12
N THR A 265 -1.46 -5.97 23.03
CA THR A 265 -0.93 -6.35 24.33
C THR A 265 -0.28 -7.73 24.28
N ASN A 266 1.05 -7.81 24.48
CA ASN A 266 1.81 -9.05 24.48
C ASN A 266 1.56 -9.98 23.29
N PRO A 267 1.60 -9.48 22.04
CA PRO A 267 1.32 -10.32 20.88
C PRO A 267 2.40 -11.38 20.69
N LYS A 268 2.02 -12.54 20.18
CA LYS A 268 2.97 -13.51 19.64
C LYS A 268 3.70 -12.88 18.46
N ARG A 269 5.00 -13.07 18.41
CA ARG A 269 5.83 -12.60 17.29
C ARG A 269 6.51 -13.78 16.61
N ILE A 270 6.51 -13.72 15.29
CA ILE A 270 7.28 -14.61 14.43
C ILE A 270 8.32 -13.75 13.73
N ARG A 271 9.57 -14.12 13.84
CA ARG A 271 10.70 -13.25 13.44
C ARG A 271 10.62 -11.91 14.18
N ASN A 272 10.59 -10.81 13.46
CA ASN A 272 10.48 -9.45 14.00
C ASN A 272 9.05 -8.90 14.02
N TYR A 273 8.08 -9.65 13.51
CA TYR A 273 6.73 -9.17 13.26
C TYR A 273 5.70 -9.78 14.19
N ILE A 274 4.62 -9.06 14.45
CA ILE A 274 3.43 -9.62 15.10
C ILE A 274 2.87 -10.71 14.18
N SER A 275 2.55 -11.88 14.75
CA SER A 275 2.02 -13.01 13.98
C SER A 275 0.61 -12.73 13.46
N ASP A 276 0.24 -13.40 12.35
CA ASP A 276 -1.12 -13.34 11.83
C ASP A 276 -2.12 -13.91 12.83
N GLU A 277 -1.75 -14.94 13.59
CA GLU A 277 -2.53 -15.45 14.71
C GLU A 277 -2.89 -14.34 15.71
N SER A 278 -1.93 -13.50 16.10
CA SER A 278 -2.21 -12.37 17.00
C SER A 278 -3.00 -11.26 16.33
N SER A 279 -2.77 -11.01 15.04
CA SER A 279 -3.53 -10.04 14.26
C SER A 279 -5.00 -10.47 14.13
N PHE A 280 -5.25 -11.74 13.88
CA PHE A 280 -6.60 -12.30 13.77
C PHE A 280 -7.29 -12.41 15.15
N ALA A 281 -6.55 -12.68 16.20
CA ALA A 281 -7.08 -12.59 17.58
C ALA A 281 -7.57 -11.16 17.90
N LYS A 282 -6.91 -10.10 17.38
CA LYS A 282 -7.37 -8.73 17.53
C LYS A 282 -8.70 -8.48 16.79
N ILE A 283 -8.92 -9.12 15.64
CA ILE A 283 -10.21 -9.07 14.94
C ILE A 283 -11.32 -9.70 15.80
N ILE A 284 -11.04 -10.86 16.41
CA ILE A 284 -11.98 -11.54 17.32
C ILE A 284 -12.28 -10.64 18.53
N GLU A 285 -11.25 -10.04 19.14
CA GLU A 285 -11.40 -9.10 20.27
C GLU A 285 -12.32 -7.93 19.90
N LEU A 286 -12.16 -7.35 18.73
CA LEU A 286 -13.03 -6.27 18.23
C LEU A 286 -14.49 -6.76 18.07
N TYR A 287 -14.67 -7.94 17.52
CA TYR A 287 -16.00 -8.53 17.35
C TYR A 287 -16.68 -8.79 18.70
N GLU A 288 -15.98 -9.35 19.67
CA GLU A 288 -16.52 -9.63 21.01
C GLU A 288 -16.87 -8.37 21.80
N ASN A 289 -16.12 -7.27 21.58
CA ASN A 289 -16.31 -6.02 22.29
C ASN A 289 -17.11 -4.97 21.50
N LYS A 290 -17.59 -5.29 20.30
CA LYS A 290 -18.38 -4.36 19.53
C LYS A 290 -19.72 -4.05 20.20
N LYS A 291 -20.29 -2.90 19.87
CA LYS A 291 -21.64 -2.54 20.34
C LYS A 291 -22.65 -3.52 19.74
N GLU A 292 -23.53 -4.06 20.59
CA GLU A 292 -24.61 -4.94 20.17
C GLU A 292 -25.47 -4.31 19.05
N GLY A 293 -25.78 -5.11 18.04
CA GLY A 293 -26.57 -4.67 16.87
C GLY A 293 -25.85 -3.78 15.87
N LYS A 294 -24.61 -3.33 16.16
CA LYS A 294 -23.80 -2.54 15.23
C LYS A 294 -22.90 -3.46 14.41
N PRO A 295 -23.02 -3.53 13.07
CA PRO A 295 -22.14 -4.34 12.26
C PRO A 295 -20.72 -3.80 12.26
N LEU A 296 -19.74 -4.70 12.12
CA LEU A 296 -18.32 -4.38 12.16
C LEU A 296 -17.71 -4.49 10.75
N PHE A 297 -16.94 -3.49 10.34
CA PHE A 297 -16.04 -3.56 9.21
C PHE A 297 -14.60 -3.50 9.67
N VAL A 298 -13.83 -4.54 9.40
CA VAL A 298 -12.40 -4.58 9.68
C VAL A 298 -11.62 -4.68 8.37
N PHE A 299 -10.63 -3.81 8.20
CA PHE A 299 -9.61 -3.92 7.17
C PHE A 299 -8.25 -4.16 7.81
N ASN A 300 -7.75 -5.38 7.71
CA ASN A 300 -6.50 -5.81 8.33
C ASN A 300 -5.43 -6.03 7.26
N VAL A 301 -4.35 -5.26 7.34
CA VAL A 301 -3.14 -5.47 6.53
C VAL A 301 -2.08 -6.11 7.40
N THR A 302 -1.76 -7.39 7.19
CA THR A 302 -0.83 -8.14 8.03
C THR A 302 0.63 -7.75 7.83
N MET A 303 1.56 -8.35 8.60
CA MET A 303 2.99 -8.06 8.48
C MET A 303 3.87 -9.30 8.63
N GLN A 304 3.32 -10.43 9.07
CA GLN A 304 4.09 -11.63 9.39
C GLN A 304 4.98 -12.09 8.23
N ASN A 305 4.44 -12.10 7.01
CA ASN A 305 5.12 -12.64 5.84
C ASN A 305 6.04 -11.64 5.11
N HIS A 306 6.18 -10.41 5.63
CA HIS A 306 7.06 -9.40 5.03
C HIS A 306 8.50 -9.91 4.87
N SER A 307 9.21 -9.43 3.86
CA SER A 307 10.54 -9.89 3.44
C SER A 307 11.62 -9.88 4.55
N GLY A 308 12.76 -10.48 4.23
CA GLY A 308 13.87 -10.76 5.14
C GLY A 308 14.01 -12.27 5.37
N TYR A 309 13.88 -13.07 4.29
CA TYR A 309 13.79 -14.53 4.39
C TYR A 309 15.15 -15.23 4.52
N GLU A 310 16.26 -14.53 4.29
CA GLU A 310 17.62 -15.10 4.38
C GLU A 310 18.17 -15.14 5.80
N GLU A 311 17.53 -14.40 6.73
CA GLU A 311 17.99 -14.26 8.10
C GLU A 311 17.54 -15.44 8.96
N GLU A 312 18.32 -15.78 9.99
CA GLU A 312 17.97 -16.77 11.00
C GLU A 312 17.38 -16.08 12.23
N PHE A 313 16.31 -16.66 12.78
CA PHE A 313 15.59 -16.11 13.92
C PHE A 313 15.50 -17.15 15.05
N HIS A 314 15.71 -16.72 16.29
CA HIS A 314 15.64 -17.59 17.45
C HIS A 314 14.21 -18.07 17.81
N ASN A 315 13.21 -17.34 17.33
CA ASN A 315 11.79 -17.58 17.62
C ASN A 315 11.00 -18.21 16.46
N PHE A 316 11.67 -18.55 15.37
CA PHE A 316 11.05 -19.24 14.24
C PHE A 316 12.06 -20.07 13.45
N THR A 317 11.76 -21.34 13.30
CA THR A 317 12.55 -22.27 12.50
C THR A 317 11.69 -22.74 11.33
N PRO A 318 12.11 -22.53 10.07
CA PRO A 318 11.41 -23.07 8.90
C PRO A 318 11.34 -24.60 8.94
N ASP A 319 10.17 -25.15 8.54
CA ASP A 319 9.90 -26.60 8.53
C ASP A 319 9.46 -27.11 7.15
N ILE A 320 9.18 -26.20 6.20
CA ILE A 320 8.89 -26.58 4.82
C ILE A 320 10.17 -26.60 3.99
N THR A 321 10.37 -27.70 3.30
CA THR A 321 11.49 -27.91 2.37
C THR A 321 10.97 -28.23 0.96
N VAL A 322 11.71 -27.84 -0.07
CA VAL A 322 11.35 -28.05 -1.47
C VAL A 322 12.29 -29.06 -2.10
N ASP A 323 11.74 -30.08 -2.73
CA ASP A 323 12.52 -31.14 -3.35
C ASP A 323 13.43 -30.58 -4.46
N GLY A 324 14.72 -30.92 -4.37
CA GLY A 324 15.71 -30.50 -5.34
C GLY A 324 16.11 -29.02 -5.30
N ILE A 325 15.60 -28.24 -4.34
CA ILE A 325 15.92 -26.81 -4.19
C ILE A 325 16.42 -26.56 -2.75
N ASP A 326 17.71 -26.27 -2.61
CA ASP A 326 18.30 -25.83 -1.34
C ASP A 326 18.27 -24.29 -1.26
N SER A 327 17.18 -23.74 -0.71
CA SER A 327 16.99 -22.31 -0.56
C SER A 327 16.40 -21.98 0.81
N LYS A 328 17.20 -21.35 1.65
CA LYS A 328 16.74 -20.86 2.97
C LYS A 328 15.56 -19.88 2.84
N ALA A 329 15.62 -18.97 1.86
CA ALA A 329 14.59 -17.98 1.63
C ALA A 329 13.24 -18.64 1.26
N LEU A 330 13.27 -19.64 0.39
CA LEU A 330 12.07 -20.35 -0.05
C LEU A 330 11.46 -21.16 1.10
N SER A 331 12.30 -21.90 1.84
CA SER A 331 11.88 -22.65 3.03
C SER A 331 11.26 -21.70 4.09
N MET A 332 11.92 -20.57 4.37
CA MET A 332 11.40 -19.55 5.29
C MET A 332 10.02 -19.05 4.84
N TYR A 333 9.89 -18.64 3.58
CA TYR A 333 8.66 -18.11 3.03
C TYR A 333 7.50 -19.11 3.11
N LEU A 334 7.69 -20.34 2.62
CA LEU A 334 6.65 -21.37 2.64
C LEU A 334 6.24 -21.75 4.08
N SER A 335 7.21 -21.78 5.00
CA SER A 335 6.92 -22.03 6.40
C SER A 335 6.12 -20.90 7.07
N LEU A 336 6.33 -19.65 6.65
CA LEU A 336 5.51 -18.51 7.09
C LEU A 336 4.09 -18.60 6.51
N VAL A 337 3.93 -18.91 5.23
CA VAL A 337 2.63 -19.14 4.59
C VAL A 337 1.84 -20.23 5.32
N LYS A 338 2.51 -21.31 5.76
CA LYS A 338 1.90 -22.35 6.57
C LYS A 338 1.36 -21.82 7.92
N GLN A 339 2.06 -20.88 8.55
CA GLN A 339 1.56 -20.25 9.77
C GLN A 339 0.32 -19.39 9.51
N THR A 340 0.32 -18.65 8.39
CA THR A 340 -0.85 -17.88 7.96
C THR A 340 -2.05 -18.78 7.67
N ASP A 341 -1.86 -19.89 6.95
CA ASP A 341 -2.91 -20.87 6.64
C ASP A 341 -3.59 -21.39 7.90
N SER A 342 -2.78 -21.74 8.91
CA SER A 342 -3.28 -22.19 10.21
C SER A 342 -4.03 -21.08 10.99
N ALA A 343 -3.51 -19.84 10.92
CA ALA A 343 -4.15 -18.72 11.58
C ALA A 343 -5.51 -18.38 10.92
N LEU A 344 -5.58 -18.42 9.59
CA LEU A 344 -6.80 -18.20 8.83
C LEU A 344 -7.84 -19.29 9.13
N GLN A 345 -7.42 -20.55 9.23
CA GLN A 345 -8.30 -21.63 9.66
C GLN A 345 -8.93 -21.32 11.03
N GLY A 346 -8.11 -20.93 12.00
CA GLY A 346 -8.59 -20.59 13.35
C GLY A 346 -9.60 -19.44 13.35
N LEU A 347 -9.38 -18.43 12.53
CA LEU A 347 -10.31 -17.31 12.38
C LEU A 347 -11.64 -17.76 11.78
N ILE A 348 -11.61 -18.54 10.72
CA ILE A 348 -12.81 -19.04 10.04
C ILE A 348 -13.57 -20.01 10.96
N ASP A 349 -12.88 -20.88 11.68
CA ASP A 349 -13.48 -21.81 12.66
C ASP A 349 -14.20 -21.04 13.77
N TYR A 350 -13.63 -19.90 14.24
CA TYR A 350 -14.29 -19.03 15.22
C TYR A 350 -15.58 -18.44 14.66
N PHE A 351 -15.53 -17.79 13.50
CA PHE A 351 -16.69 -17.13 12.92
C PHE A 351 -17.77 -18.10 12.39
N SER A 352 -17.39 -19.34 12.09
CA SER A 352 -18.37 -20.40 11.75
C SER A 352 -19.29 -20.79 12.91
N GLN A 353 -18.91 -20.45 14.14
CA GLN A 353 -19.66 -20.71 15.37
C GLN A 353 -20.27 -19.42 15.96
N ALA A 354 -20.03 -18.27 15.34
CA ALA A 354 -20.55 -16.99 15.81
C ALA A 354 -22.05 -16.85 15.49
N ASP A 355 -22.79 -16.14 16.35
CA ASP A 355 -24.23 -15.93 16.20
C ASP A 355 -24.60 -14.95 15.08
N GLU A 356 -23.65 -14.17 14.60
CA GLU A 356 -23.87 -13.16 13.56
C GLU A 356 -23.21 -13.57 12.24
N ASP A 357 -23.90 -13.31 11.14
CA ASP A 357 -23.36 -13.52 9.80
C ASP A 357 -22.10 -12.68 9.60
N THR A 358 -21.05 -13.31 9.11
CA THR A 358 -19.76 -12.66 8.87
C THR A 358 -19.22 -13.04 7.49
N MET A 359 -18.88 -12.03 6.71
CA MET A 359 -18.15 -12.19 5.44
C MET A 359 -16.67 -11.98 5.69
N ILE A 360 -15.85 -12.96 5.32
CA ILE A 360 -14.38 -12.86 5.39
C ILE A 360 -13.84 -12.83 3.97
N VAL A 361 -13.08 -11.78 3.65
CA VAL A 361 -12.33 -11.63 2.39
C VAL A 361 -10.85 -11.71 2.71
N PHE A 362 -10.16 -12.69 2.16
CA PHE A 362 -8.73 -12.89 2.35
C PHE A 362 -8.02 -12.85 1.00
N PHE A 363 -6.96 -12.04 0.88
CA PHE A 363 -6.12 -11.95 -0.32
C PHE A 363 -4.71 -11.48 0.03
N GLY A 364 -3.75 -11.71 -0.89
CA GLY A 364 -2.36 -11.31 -0.70
C GLY A 364 -1.61 -11.16 -2.01
#